data_61543dfab1da559776a8762a01e221bb
#
_entry.id   61543dfab1da559776a8762a01e221bb
#
_cell.length_a   1.000
_cell.length_b   1.000
_cell.length_c   1.000
_cell.angle_alpha   90.00
_cell.angle_beta   90.00
_cell.angle_gamma   90.00
#
_symmetry.space_group_name_H-M   'P 1'
#
loop_
_entity.id
_entity.type
_entity.pdbx_description
1 polymer ?
#
loop_
_entity_poly.entity_id
_entity_poly.type
_entity_poly.pdbx_seq_one_letter_code
_entity_poly.pdbx_strand_id
1 'polypeptide(L)'
;MTEITPDQRDAPIFKTFGELFAAGFSLDTTTWVFILTVHIAAVVLGGWLIFVAPNEWALIAAGWIVVHFILGSVSTTVYSHRLISHAAVKNVSIPVHLFFCFFGQVLSVQGSVRRWSANHVLHHGVDRHGKKELDPYSATWFPDTLRNFLWSHLLAHLFNHPESDAFLRSYNAKRHPIIMLQDKLYGVLITFWIFLFPMGLGYALGGWLGFFALLAGSVVGSVLVQHNTWTVNSVTHLWGWTKGLKSSAVNNFIWLGPLGEGNHHGD
;
A
#
# COMPACT_ATOMS: atom_id res chain seq x y z
N MET A 1 -22.43 -0.93 26.92
CA MET A 1 -21.45 -1.46 25.95
C MET A 1 -20.98 -2.80 26.47
N THR A 2 -21.40 -3.90 25.87
CA THR A 2 -20.93 -5.25 26.24
C THR A 2 -19.45 -5.36 25.80
N GLU A 3 -18.56 -5.61 26.76
CA GLU A 3 -17.16 -5.93 26.47
C GLU A 3 -17.11 -7.19 25.57
N ILE A 4 -16.57 -7.04 24.38
CA ILE A 4 -16.34 -8.16 23.48
C ILE A 4 -15.20 -8.98 24.07
N THR A 5 -15.47 -10.24 24.38
CA THR A 5 -14.46 -11.16 24.93
C THR A 5 -13.37 -11.41 23.88
N PRO A 6 -12.12 -11.70 24.28
CA PRO A 6 -11.04 -12.05 23.35
C PRO A 6 -11.42 -13.13 22.34
N ASP A 7 -12.17 -14.14 22.76
CA ASP A 7 -12.64 -15.27 21.95
C ASP A 7 -13.57 -14.84 20.78
N GLN A 8 -14.37 -13.77 20.98
CA GLN A 8 -15.23 -13.23 19.92
C GLN A 8 -14.49 -12.38 18.91
N ARG A 9 -13.34 -11.81 19.28
CA ARG A 9 -12.46 -11.08 18.37
C ARG A 9 -11.72 -11.99 17.39
N ASP A 10 -11.47 -13.24 17.79
CA ASP A 10 -10.61 -14.16 17.04
C ASP A 10 -11.39 -15.16 16.18
N ALA A 11 -12.74 -15.21 16.30
CA ALA A 11 -13.55 -16.08 15.45
C ALA A 11 -13.45 -15.67 13.97
N PRO A 12 -13.17 -16.61 13.04
CA PRO A 12 -13.10 -16.31 11.62
C PRO A 12 -14.47 -15.89 11.09
N ILE A 13 -14.48 -14.91 10.17
CA ILE A 13 -15.70 -14.43 9.49
C ILE A 13 -16.02 -15.34 8.31
N PHE A 14 -15.00 -15.74 7.55
CA PHE A 14 -15.12 -16.56 6.35
C PHE A 14 -14.37 -17.88 6.53
N LYS A 15 -14.96 -18.98 6.08
CA LYS A 15 -14.31 -20.29 6.05
C LYS A 15 -13.50 -20.49 4.78
N THR A 16 -13.92 -19.88 3.68
CA THR A 16 -13.33 -20.02 2.36
C THR A 16 -13.31 -18.67 1.63
N PHE A 17 -12.42 -18.53 0.65
CA PHE A 17 -12.44 -17.37 -0.25
C PHE A 17 -13.74 -17.25 -1.07
N GLY A 18 -14.45 -18.38 -1.31
CA GLY A 18 -15.72 -18.36 -2.03
C GLY A 18 -16.83 -17.61 -1.28
N GLU A 19 -16.79 -17.58 0.04
CA GLU A 19 -17.78 -16.88 0.86
C GLU A 19 -17.67 -15.36 0.73
N LEU A 20 -16.50 -14.82 0.31
CA LEU A 20 -16.33 -13.39 0.02
C LEU A 20 -17.30 -12.92 -1.07
N PHE A 21 -17.46 -13.71 -2.13
CA PHE A 21 -18.38 -13.35 -3.23
C PHE A 21 -19.83 -13.34 -2.78
N ALA A 22 -20.21 -14.28 -1.90
CA ALA A 22 -21.54 -14.30 -1.29
C ALA A 22 -21.77 -13.08 -0.36
N ALA A 23 -20.71 -12.54 0.24
CA ALA A 23 -20.74 -11.32 1.04
C ALA A 23 -20.65 -10.01 0.21
N GLY A 24 -20.71 -10.11 -1.12
CA GLY A 24 -20.73 -8.94 -2.01
C GLY A 24 -19.37 -8.40 -2.44
N PHE A 25 -18.28 -9.12 -2.14
CA PHE A 25 -16.97 -8.77 -2.70
C PHE A 25 -16.93 -9.08 -4.19
N SER A 26 -16.23 -8.25 -4.93
CA SER A 26 -15.98 -8.47 -6.36
C SER A 26 -14.51 -8.23 -6.69
N LEU A 27 -14.02 -8.94 -7.70
CA LEU A 27 -12.65 -8.73 -8.17
C LEU A 27 -12.54 -7.36 -8.86
N ASP A 28 -11.59 -6.53 -8.41
CA ASP A 28 -11.19 -5.31 -9.13
C ASP A 28 -10.26 -5.71 -10.28
N THR A 29 -10.85 -6.01 -11.44
CA THR A 29 -10.11 -6.49 -12.61
C THR A 29 -9.04 -5.50 -13.06
N THR A 30 -9.30 -4.18 -12.96
CA THR A 30 -8.33 -3.15 -13.35
C THR A 30 -7.11 -3.19 -12.44
N THR A 31 -7.33 -3.20 -11.13
CA THR A 31 -6.24 -3.30 -10.14
C THR A 31 -5.51 -4.63 -10.28
N TRP A 32 -6.24 -5.73 -10.49
CA TRP A 32 -5.64 -7.05 -10.67
C TRP A 32 -4.71 -7.12 -11.89
N VAL A 33 -5.17 -6.68 -13.06
CA VAL A 33 -4.35 -6.66 -14.29
C VAL A 33 -3.14 -5.75 -14.10
N PHE A 34 -3.32 -4.58 -13.50
CA PHE A 34 -2.24 -3.64 -13.25
C PHE A 34 -1.17 -4.24 -12.31
N ILE A 35 -1.56 -4.77 -11.15
CA ILE A 35 -0.64 -5.36 -10.17
C ILE A 35 0.11 -6.54 -10.81
N LEU A 36 -0.60 -7.46 -11.46
CA LEU A 36 0.03 -8.60 -12.14
C LEU A 36 1.06 -8.15 -13.19
N THR A 37 0.69 -7.18 -14.03
CA THR A 37 1.58 -6.65 -15.08
C THR A 37 2.84 -6.02 -14.49
N VAL A 38 2.70 -5.19 -13.46
CA VAL A 38 3.84 -4.54 -12.81
C VAL A 38 4.75 -5.55 -12.13
N HIS A 39 4.20 -6.60 -11.50
CA HIS A 39 5.00 -7.65 -10.87
C HIS A 39 5.75 -8.51 -11.91
N ILE A 40 5.09 -8.90 -13.01
CA ILE A 40 5.76 -9.62 -14.10
C ILE A 40 6.87 -8.75 -14.70
N ALA A 41 6.58 -7.47 -14.96
CA ALA A 41 7.59 -6.54 -15.47
C ALA A 41 8.76 -6.37 -14.49
N ALA A 42 8.51 -6.29 -13.19
CA ALA A 42 9.55 -6.20 -12.19
C ALA A 42 10.45 -7.44 -12.15
N VAL A 43 9.88 -8.65 -12.28
CA VAL A 43 10.67 -9.90 -12.35
C VAL A 43 11.50 -9.95 -13.62
N VAL A 44 10.90 -9.67 -14.78
CA VAL A 44 11.59 -9.75 -16.08
C VAL A 44 12.67 -8.68 -16.20
N LEU A 45 12.33 -7.42 -15.92
CA LEU A 45 13.28 -6.30 -16.04
C LEU A 45 14.30 -6.31 -14.90
N GLY A 46 13.92 -6.71 -13.69
CA GLY A 46 14.86 -6.91 -12.57
C GLY A 46 15.86 -8.02 -12.86
N GLY A 47 15.41 -9.13 -13.43
CA GLY A 47 16.30 -10.19 -13.93
C GLY A 47 17.25 -9.67 -15.02
N TRP A 48 16.74 -8.90 -15.98
CA TRP A 48 17.59 -8.27 -16.99
C TRP A 48 18.64 -7.33 -16.36
N LEU A 49 18.30 -6.52 -15.36
CA LEU A 49 19.26 -5.65 -14.65
C LEU A 49 20.38 -6.46 -14.00
N ILE A 50 20.05 -7.61 -13.41
CA ILE A 50 21.02 -8.42 -12.65
C ILE A 50 21.96 -9.20 -13.57
N PHE A 51 21.44 -9.75 -14.67
CA PHE A 51 22.17 -10.74 -15.46
C PHE A 51 22.65 -10.23 -16.83
N VAL A 52 22.10 -9.12 -17.33
CA VAL A 52 22.32 -8.72 -18.73
C VAL A 52 22.73 -7.24 -18.87
N ALA A 53 22.17 -6.35 -18.05
CA ALA A 53 22.43 -4.91 -18.19
C ALA A 53 23.89 -4.56 -17.90
N PRO A 54 24.49 -3.59 -18.62
CA PRO A 54 25.79 -3.03 -18.26
C PRO A 54 25.78 -2.49 -16.81
N ASN A 55 26.88 -2.67 -16.10
CA ASN A 55 26.99 -2.36 -14.67
C ASN A 55 26.62 -0.90 -14.34
N GLU A 56 27.01 0.05 -15.16
CA GLU A 56 26.68 1.47 -14.96
C GLU A 56 25.18 1.72 -15.01
N TRP A 57 24.44 1.06 -15.92
CA TRP A 57 22.99 1.17 -16.02
C TRP A 57 22.27 0.40 -14.89
N ALA A 58 22.83 -0.73 -14.47
CA ALA A 58 22.33 -1.46 -13.29
C ALA A 58 22.48 -0.62 -12.01
N LEU A 59 23.59 0.10 -11.83
CA LEU A 59 23.79 1.02 -10.70
C LEU A 59 22.86 2.23 -10.74
N ILE A 60 22.66 2.83 -11.92
CA ILE A 60 21.70 3.94 -12.09
C ILE A 60 20.28 3.47 -11.75
N ALA A 61 19.87 2.30 -12.25
CA ALA A 61 18.57 1.72 -11.91
C ALA A 61 18.45 1.40 -10.41
N ALA A 62 19.50 0.88 -9.79
CA ALA A 62 19.52 0.64 -8.34
C ALA A 62 19.34 1.93 -7.54
N GLY A 63 20.00 3.02 -7.95
CA GLY A 63 19.78 4.34 -7.35
C GLY A 63 18.33 4.80 -7.50
N TRP A 64 17.71 4.56 -8.66
CA TRP A 64 16.31 4.90 -8.90
C TRP A 64 15.34 4.03 -8.08
N ILE A 65 15.65 2.74 -7.88
CA ILE A 65 14.92 1.84 -6.96
C ILE A 65 14.95 2.41 -5.54
N VAL A 66 16.12 2.82 -5.04
CA VAL A 66 16.28 3.39 -3.69
C VAL A 66 15.46 4.66 -3.54
N VAL A 67 15.49 5.57 -4.51
CA VAL A 67 14.66 6.79 -4.51
C VAL A 67 13.18 6.45 -4.45
N HIS A 68 12.72 5.52 -5.30
CA HIS A 68 11.34 5.03 -5.30
C HIS A 68 10.94 4.48 -3.93
N PHE A 69 11.77 3.59 -3.40
CA PHE A 69 11.51 2.92 -2.13
C PHE A 69 11.40 3.93 -0.97
N ILE A 70 12.35 4.85 -0.85
CA ILE A 70 12.34 5.85 0.22
C ILE A 70 11.14 6.78 0.07
N LEU A 71 10.96 7.40 -1.09
CA LEU A 71 9.90 8.39 -1.27
C LEU A 71 8.50 7.78 -1.23
N GLY A 72 8.30 6.60 -1.83
CA GLY A 72 7.04 5.88 -1.77
C GLY A 72 6.69 5.45 -0.34
N SER A 73 7.66 4.91 0.40
CA SER A 73 7.48 4.52 1.80
C SER A 73 7.18 5.72 2.70
N VAL A 74 7.98 6.79 2.63
CA VAL A 74 7.72 8.03 3.40
C VAL A 74 6.35 8.61 3.09
N SER A 75 5.94 8.56 1.82
CA SER A 75 4.63 9.09 1.43
C SER A 75 3.49 8.29 2.03
N THR A 76 3.63 6.98 2.10
CA THR A 76 2.62 6.12 2.73
C THR A 76 2.62 6.31 4.24
N THR A 77 3.78 6.21 4.90
CA THR A 77 3.88 6.17 6.36
C THR A 77 3.75 7.55 7.01
N VAL A 78 4.35 8.57 6.43
CA VAL A 78 4.30 9.92 7.01
C VAL A 78 3.09 10.68 6.48
N TYR A 79 2.96 10.80 5.16
CA TYR A 79 1.95 11.68 4.61
C TYR A 79 0.55 11.06 4.69
N SER A 80 0.30 9.93 4.03
CA SER A 80 -1.05 9.35 3.98
C SER A 80 -1.50 8.81 5.33
N HIS A 81 -0.59 8.16 6.07
CA HIS A 81 -0.87 7.58 7.38
C HIS A 81 -0.97 8.67 8.47
N ARG A 82 0.16 9.29 8.85
CA ARG A 82 0.21 10.19 10.01
C ARG A 82 -0.43 11.55 9.77
N LEU A 83 -0.12 12.19 8.64
CA LEU A 83 -0.60 13.55 8.39
C LEU A 83 -2.08 13.58 7.96
N ILE A 84 -2.51 12.68 7.10
CA ILE A 84 -3.86 12.71 6.54
C ILE A 84 -4.82 11.83 7.34
N SER A 85 -4.52 10.54 7.57
CA SER A 85 -5.44 9.62 8.26
C SER A 85 -5.56 9.92 9.73
N HIS A 86 -4.43 10.05 10.43
CA HIS A 86 -4.42 10.34 11.88
C HIS A 86 -4.46 11.83 12.22
N ALA A 87 -4.34 12.71 11.22
CA ALA A 87 -4.34 14.17 11.43
C ALA A 87 -3.34 14.65 12.50
N ALA A 88 -2.17 14.02 12.53
CA ALA A 88 -1.12 14.34 13.52
C ALA A 88 -0.69 15.82 13.51
N VAL A 89 -0.92 16.51 12.39
CA VAL A 89 -0.69 17.95 12.25
C VAL A 89 -1.99 18.63 11.79
N LYS A 90 -2.37 19.72 12.48
CA LYS A 90 -3.64 20.42 12.17
C LYS A 90 -3.67 21.03 10.77
N ASN A 91 -2.55 21.61 10.33
CA ASN A 91 -2.44 22.29 9.05
C ASN A 91 -1.21 21.81 8.31
N VAL A 92 -1.40 21.02 7.26
CA VAL A 92 -0.34 20.63 6.33
C VAL A 92 -0.20 21.74 5.29
N SER A 93 1.02 22.19 5.03
CA SER A 93 1.26 23.27 4.06
C SER A 93 0.99 22.84 2.61
N ILE A 94 0.63 23.81 1.76
CA ILE A 94 0.35 23.56 0.33
C ILE A 94 1.53 22.88 -0.39
N PRO A 95 2.80 23.30 -0.23
CA PRO A 95 3.91 22.63 -0.87
C PRO A 95 4.05 21.14 -0.49
N VAL A 96 3.77 20.80 0.77
CA VAL A 96 3.77 19.42 1.26
C VAL A 96 2.66 18.61 0.61
N HIS A 97 1.43 19.17 0.51
CA HIS A 97 0.35 18.52 -0.22
C HIS A 97 0.70 18.30 -1.70
N LEU A 98 1.25 19.30 -2.38
CA LEU A 98 1.63 19.20 -3.79
C LEU A 98 2.68 18.12 -4.00
N PHE A 99 3.75 18.14 -3.20
CA PHE A 99 4.83 17.16 -3.33
C PHE A 99 4.32 15.71 -3.11
N PHE A 100 3.66 15.47 -2.00
CA PHE A 100 3.22 14.11 -1.68
C PHE A 100 2.06 13.62 -2.54
N CYS A 101 1.10 14.47 -2.90
CA CYS A 101 -0.01 14.07 -3.75
C CYS A 101 0.41 13.78 -5.18
N PHE A 102 1.26 14.63 -5.77
CA PHE A 102 1.55 14.53 -7.21
C PHE A 102 2.84 13.77 -7.53
N PHE A 103 3.65 13.49 -6.52
CA PHE A 103 4.88 12.73 -6.69
C PHE A 103 4.98 11.56 -5.70
N GLY A 104 5.16 11.83 -4.40
CA GLY A 104 5.48 10.79 -3.43
C GLY A 104 4.48 9.64 -3.34
N GLN A 105 3.18 9.92 -3.16
CA GLN A 105 2.14 8.88 -3.07
C GLN A 105 1.97 8.10 -4.38
N VAL A 106 2.27 8.73 -5.51
CA VAL A 106 2.21 8.05 -6.81
C VAL A 106 3.28 6.98 -6.93
N LEU A 107 4.49 7.24 -6.40
CA LEU A 107 5.57 6.27 -6.38
C LEU A 107 5.28 5.06 -5.47
N SER A 108 4.39 5.19 -4.49
CA SER A 108 3.98 4.05 -3.66
C SER A 108 3.09 3.05 -4.40
N VAL A 109 2.37 3.50 -5.43
CA VAL A 109 1.44 2.68 -6.25
C VAL A 109 0.40 1.94 -5.40
N GLN A 110 -0.14 2.60 -4.37
CA GLN A 110 -1.08 2.01 -3.41
C GLN A 110 -2.46 2.69 -3.36
N GLY A 111 -2.83 3.30 -4.45
CA GLY A 111 -4.05 4.08 -4.55
C GLY A 111 -3.86 5.56 -4.25
N SER A 112 -4.89 6.36 -4.54
CA SER A 112 -4.87 7.78 -4.23
C SER A 112 -4.77 8.01 -2.72
N VAL A 113 -4.28 9.19 -2.32
CA VAL A 113 -4.23 9.60 -0.90
C VAL A 113 -5.59 9.45 -0.23
N ARG A 114 -6.66 9.83 -0.93
CA ARG A 114 -8.04 9.73 -0.42
C ARG A 114 -8.43 8.27 -0.18
N ARG A 115 -8.24 7.39 -1.17
CA ARG A 115 -8.58 5.96 -1.06
C ARG A 115 -7.76 5.26 0.00
N TRP A 116 -6.47 5.49 0.00
CA TRP A 116 -5.56 4.93 0.99
C TRP A 116 -5.97 5.32 2.42
N SER A 117 -6.19 6.62 2.66
CA SER A 117 -6.59 7.11 3.97
C SER A 117 -7.96 6.61 4.42
N ALA A 118 -8.92 6.46 3.51
CA ALA A 118 -10.24 5.91 3.83
C ALA A 118 -10.13 4.45 4.31
N ASN A 119 -9.40 3.62 3.56
CA ASN A 119 -9.19 2.23 3.91
C ASN A 119 -8.41 2.07 5.23
N HIS A 120 -7.43 2.96 5.47
CA HIS A 120 -6.66 2.96 6.70
C HIS A 120 -7.51 3.33 7.93
N VAL A 121 -8.42 4.29 7.80
CA VAL A 121 -9.37 4.64 8.87
C VAL A 121 -10.32 3.48 9.18
N LEU A 122 -10.76 2.72 8.16
CA LEU A 122 -11.55 1.50 8.36
C LEU A 122 -10.73 0.40 9.04
N HIS A 123 -9.47 0.21 8.64
CA HIS A 123 -8.56 -0.73 9.27
C HIS A 123 -8.43 -0.48 10.79
N HIS A 124 -8.20 0.78 11.19
CA HIS A 124 -8.21 1.16 12.61
C HIS A 124 -9.60 1.17 13.26
N GLY A 125 -10.66 1.12 12.48
CA GLY A 125 -12.03 1.08 12.99
C GLY A 125 -12.33 -0.17 13.83
N VAL A 126 -11.62 -1.27 13.61
CA VAL A 126 -11.72 -2.50 14.39
C VAL A 126 -11.36 -2.26 15.86
N ASP A 127 -10.25 -1.56 16.10
CA ASP A 127 -9.78 -1.28 17.46
C ASP A 127 -10.73 -0.33 18.21
N ARG A 128 -11.40 0.57 17.48
CA ARG A 128 -12.33 1.56 18.06
C ARG A 128 -13.74 1.05 18.26
N HIS A 129 -14.24 0.19 17.38
CA HIS A 129 -15.65 -0.20 17.32
C HIS A 129 -15.89 -1.70 17.46
N GLY A 130 -14.83 -2.51 17.50
CA GLY A 130 -14.92 -3.98 17.58
C GLY A 130 -15.53 -4.64 16.33
N LYS A 131 -15.67 -3.91 15.22
CA LYS A 131 -16.28 -4.38 13.97
C LYS A 131 -15.23 -4.86 12.99
N LYS A 132 -14.79 -6.07 13.19
CA LYS A 132 -13.78 -6.77 12.44
C LYS A 132 -14.08 -6.88 10.92
N GLU A 133 -15.37 -6.99 10.60
CA GLU A 133 -15.87 -7.05 9.24
C GLU A 133 -15.64 -5.76 8.43
N LEU A 134 -15.35 -4.65 9.09
CA LEU A 134 -15.07 -3.36 8.42
C LEU A 134 -13.62 -3.21 7.97
N ASP A 135 -12.70 -4.01 8.53
CA ASP A 135 -11.29 -3.93 8.17
C ASP A 135 -11.01 -4.63 6.84
N PRO A 136 -10.75 -3.90 5.75
CA PRO A 136 -10.53 -4.51 4.45
C PRO A 136 -9.28 -5.38 4.38
N TYR A 137 -8.34 -5.21 5.31
CA TYR A 137 -7.04 -5.89 5.32
C TYR A 137 -6.88 -6.86 6.48
N SER A 138 -7.97 -7.23 7.15
CA SER A 138 -7.93 -8.05 8.36
C SER A 138 -7.16 -9.36 8.16
N ALA A 139 -6.15 -9.56 9.02
CA ALA A 139 -5.36 -10.78 9.07
C ALA A 139 -6.03 -11.89 9.94
N THR A 140 -7.32 -11.75 10.25
CA THR A 140 -8.07 -12.67 11.13
C THR A 140 -9.41 -13.11 10.54
N TRP A 141 -9.66 -12.89 9.26
CA TRP A 141 -10.93 -13.26 8.64
C TRP A 141 -11.10 -14.76 8.37
N PHE A 142 -10.00 -15.48 8.22
CA PHE A 142 -10.00 -16.90 7.88
C PHE A 142 -9.53 -17.76 9.05
N PRO A 143 -9.87 -19.07 9.07
CA PRO A 143 -9.54 -19.96 10.17
C PRO A 143 -8.06 -20.35 10.28
N ASP A 144 -7.25 -20.06 9.26
CA ASP A 144 -5.83 -20.42 9.24
C ASP A 144 -4.92 -19.28 8.82
N THR A 145 -3.68 -19.35 9.30
CA THR A 145 -2.65 -18.34 9.10
C THR A 145 -2.31 -18.11 7.64
N LEU A 146 -2.29 -19.17 6.81
CA LEU A 146 -1.93 -19.04 5.40
C LEU A 146 -2.97 -18.22 4.62
N ARG A 147 -4.27 -18.50 4.80
CA ARG A 147 -5.33 -17.73 4.15
C ARG A 147 -5.36 -16.28 4.64
N ASN A 148 -5.17 -16.07 5.94
CA ASN A 148 -5.06 -14.74 6.53
C ASN A 148 -3.87 -13.96 5.95
N PHE A 149 -2.71 -14.61 5.83
CA PHE A 149 -1.54 -14.01 5.20
C PHE A 149 -1.79 -13.65 3.73
N LEU A 150 -2.27 -14.59 2.94
CA LEU A 150 -2.56 -14.34 1.52
C LEU A 150 -3.57 -13.22 1.33
N TRP A 151 -4.61 -13.19 2.17
CA TRP A 151 -5.60 -12.13 2.14
C TRP A 151 -4.99 -10.77 2.48
N SER A 152 -4.48 -10.61 3.68
CA SER A 152 -4.00 -9.31 4.17
C SER A 152 -2.76 -8.79 3.46
N HIS A 153 -1.92 -9.69 2.90
CA HIS A 153 -0.72 -9.30 2.18
C HIS A 153 -1.02 -8.89 0.73
N LEU A 154 -1.84 -9.63 0.01
CA LEU A 154 -2.02 -9.44 -1.43
C LEU A 154 -3.50 -9.35 -1.84
N LEU A 155 -4.31 -10.36 -1.51
CA LEU A 155 -5.61 -10.53 -2.12
C LEU A 155 -6.59 -9.41 -1.79
N ALA A 156 -6.54 -8.86 -0.58
CA ALA A 156 -7.39 -7.75 -0.18
C ALA A 156 -7.28 -6.52 -1.11
N HIS A 157 -6.11 -6.32 -1.71
CA HIS A 157 -5.89 -5.22 -2.65
C HIS A 157 -6.46 -5.47 -4.04
N LEU A 158 -6.84 -6.71 -4.34
CA LEU A 158 -7.39 -7.15 -5.63
C LEU A 158 -8.91 -7.18 -5.65
N PHE A 159 -9.55 -6.95 -4.50
CA PHE A 159 -11.01 -7.00 -4.36
C PHE A 159 -11.60 -5.62 -4.05
N ASN A 160 -12.78 -5.36 -4.62
CA ASN A 160 -13.65 -4.30 -4.15
C ASN A 160 -14.34 -4.79 -2.88
N HIS A 161 -14.18 -4.04 -1.80
CA HIS A 161 -14.80 -4.31 -0.51
C HIS A 161 -16.05 -3.41 -0.38
N PRO A 162 -17.25 -3.98 -0.22
CA PRO A 162 -18.49 -3.20 -0.21
C PRO A 162 -18.50 -2.07 0.80
N GLU A 163 -18.02 -2.33 2.02
CA GLU A 163 -17.96 -1.33 3.10
C GLU A 163 -16.90 -0.25 2.82
N SER A 164 -15.74 -0.62 2.27
CA SER A 164 -14.72 0.35 1.85
C SER A 164 -15.24 1.30 0.80
N ASP A 165 -15.95 0.79 -0.21
CA ASP A 165 -16.52 1.63 -1.27
C ASP A 165 -17.65 2.52 -0.74
N ALA A 166 -18.49 2.02 0.16
CA ALA A 166 -19.51 2.82 0.83
C ALA A 166 -18.88 3.91 1.69
N PHE A 167 -17.87 3.59 2.46
CA PHE A 167 -17.15 4.53 3.31
C PHE A 167 -16.41 5.59 2.47
N LEU A 168 -15.72 5.19 1.40
CA LEU A 168 -15.01 6.09 0.51
C LEU A 168 -15.92 7.16 -0.11
N ARG A 169 -17.16 6.81 -0.45
CA ARG A 169 -18.15 7.79 -0.96
C ARG A 169 -18.46 8.89 0.05
N SER A 170 -18.50 8.57 1.34
CA SER A 170 -18.75 9.50 2.44
C SER A 170 -17.49 10.13 3.02
N TYR A 171 -16.34 9.49 2.83
CA TYR A 171 -15.05 9.91 3.41
C TYR A 171 -14.53 11.18 2.75
N ASN A 172 -14.41 12.18 3.55
CA ASN A 172 -14.12 13.51 3.05
C ASN A 172 -12.64 13.87 3.04
N ALA A 173 -11.71 13.00 3.47
CA ALA A 173 -10.26 13.30 3.57
C ALA A 173 -10.00 14.80 3.81
N LYS A 174 -10.81 15.41 4.66
CA LYS A 174 -10.96 16.86 4.88
C LYS A 174 -11.29 17.67 3.60
N ARG A 175 -11.76 17.03 2.53
CA ARG A 175 -12.08 17.62 1.21
C ARG A 175 -11.03 18.59 0.69
N HIS A 176 -9.75 18.33 1.00
CA HIS A 176 -8.69 19.23 0.56
C HIS A 176 -8.61 19.21 -0.98
N PRO A 177 -8.69 20.36 -1.66
CA PRO A 177 -8.80 20.39 -3.13
C PRO A 177 -7.68 19.66 -3.85
N ILE A 178 -6.45 19.73 -3.33
CA ILE A 178 -5.28 19.04 -3.89
C ILE A 178 -5.43 17.52 -3.79
N ILE A 179 -5.93 16.99 -2.66
CA ILE A 179 -6.16 15.55 -2.48
C ILE A 179 -7.27 15.08 -3.43
N MET A 180 -8.34 15.86 -3.56
CA MET A 180 -9.44 15.53 -4.48
C MET A 180 -9.01 15.57 -5.95
N LEU A 181 -8.13 16.51 -6.31
CA LEU A 181 -7.56 16.58 -7.65
C LEU A 181 -6.64 15.39 -7.93
N GLN A 182 -5.78 15.04 -6.98
CA GLN A 182 -4.92 13.86 -7.06
C GLN A 182 -5.74 12.57 -7.22
N ASP A 183 -6.83 12.41 -6.49
CA ASP A 183 -7.73 11.26 -6.58
C ASP A 183 -8.28 11.10 -8.02
N LYS A 184 -8.73 12.20 -8.64
CA LYS A 184 -9.22 12.22 -10.02
C LYS A 184 -8.12 11.91 -11.05
N LEU A 185 -6.92 12.40 -10.83
CA LEU A 185 -5.80 12.29 -11.78
C LEU A 185 -4.92 11.07 -11.50
N TYR A 186 -5.23 10.23 -10.50
CA TYR A 186 -4.32 9.20 -10.01
C TYR A 186 -3.81 8.26 -11.10
N GLY A 187 -4.68 7.78 -11.99
CA GLY A 187 -4.27 6.93 -13.12
C GLY A 187 -3.32 7.63 -14.10
N VAL A 188 -3.58 8.91 -14.39
CA VAL A 188 -2.70 9.72 -15.26
C VAL A 188 -1.33 9.92 -14.58
N LEU A 189 -1.31 10.21 -13.30
CA LEU A 189 -0.08 10.41 -12.52
C LEU A 189 0.75 9.13 -12.45
N ILE A 190 0.14 7.97 -12.22
CA ILE A 190 0.83 6.67 -12.28
C ILE A 190 1.43 6.44 -13.66
N THR A 191 0.64 6.61 -14.72
CA THR A 191 1.13 6.42 -16.08
C THR A 191 2.34 7.31 -16.36
N PHE A 192 2.30 8.55 -15.92
CA PHE A 192 3.41 9.49 -16.10
C PHE A 192 4.63 9.10 -15.26
N TRP A 193 4.51 8.99 -13.94
CA TRP A 193 5.66 8.85 -13.03
C TRP A 193 6.29 7.45 -13.01
N ILE A 194 5.47 6.40 -13.23
CA ILE A 194 5.96 5.02 -13.19
C ILE A 194 6.46 4.56 -14.56
N PHE A 195 5.87 5.08 -15.63
CA PHE A 195 6.21 4.63 -16.99
C PHE A 195 6.80 5.75 -17.85
N LEU A 196 6.03 6.78 -18.22
CA LEU A 196 6.44 7.72 -19.24
C LEU A 196 7.70 8.54 -18.86
N PHE A 197 7.76 9.04 -17.63
CA PHE A 197 8.89 9.83 -17.16
C PHE A 197 10.19 9.02 -17.11
N PRO A 198 10.27 7.85 -16.44
CA PRO A 198 11.51 7.07 -16.42
C PRO A 198 11.90 6.55 -17.80
N MET A 199 10.96 6.13 -18.65
CA MET A 199 11.24 5.74 -20.04
C MET A 199 11.81 6.88 -20.84
N GLY A 200 11.19 8.05 -20.80
CA GLY A 200 11.62 9.25 -21.55
C GLY A 200 12.97 9.76 -21.07
N LEU A 201 13.16 9.89 -19.75
CA LEU A 201 14.43 10.30 -19.16
C LEU A 201 15.54 9.30 -19.47
N GLY A 202 15.27 8.01 -19.30
CA GLY A 202 16.23 6.96 -19.61
C GLY A 202 16.66 6.96 -21.07
N TYR A 203 15.69 7.09 -21.98
CA TYR A 203 15.98 7.17 -23.41
C TYR A 203 16.83 8.40 -23.76
N ALA A 204 16.54 9.55 -23.19
CA ALA A 204 17.30 10.78 -23.40
C ALA A 204 18.75 10.68 -22.88
N LEU A 205 18.98 9.93 -21.80
CA LEU A 205 20.31 9.77 -21.21
C LEU A 205 21.15 8.66 -21.84
N GLY A 206 20.54 7.57 -22.33
CA GLY A 206 21.25 6.38 -22.77
C GLY A 206 20.55 5.54 -23.84
N GLY A 207 19.64 6.14 -24.61
CA GLY A 207 18.90 5.43 -25.65
C GLY A 207 18.09 4.27 -25.05
N TRP A 208 18.02 3.16 -25.78
CA TRP A 208 17.24 2.00 -25.34
C TRP A 208 17.74 1.32 -24.05
N LEU A 209 19.05 1.36 -23.78
CA LEU A 209 19.60 0.84 -22.53
C LEU A 209 19.10 1.65 -21.34
N GLY A 210 19.19 2.96 -21.41
CA GLY A 210 18.67 3.86 -20.37
C GLY A 210 17.15 3.76 -20.22
N PHE A 211 16.41 3.64 -21.33
CA PHE A 211 14.96 3.41 -21.33
C PHE A 211 14.59 2.21 -20.47
N PHE A 212 15.17 1.03 -20.76
CA PHE A 212 14.86 -0.18 -19.99
C PHE A 212 15.39 -0.15 -18.57
N ALA A 213 16.56 0.47 -18.33
CA ALA A 213 17.12 0.54 -16.99
C ALA A 213 16.26 1.38 -16.03
N LEU A 214 15.83 2.60 -16.44
CA LEU A 214 15.00 3.43 -15.60
C LEU A 214 13.57 2.91 -15.47
N LEU A 215 13.01 2.29 -16.52
CA LEU A 215 11.74 1.57 -16.41
C LEU A 215 11.84 0.42 -15.40
N ALA A 216 12.89 -0.39 -15.50
CA ALA A 216 13.13 -1.48 -14.54
C ALA A 216 13.24 -0.95 -13.10
N GLY A 217 14.03 0.11 -12.90
CA GLY A 217 14.15 0.76 -11.59
C GLY A 217 12.82 1.24 -11.04
N SER A 218 11.96 1.80 -11.89
CA SER A 218 10.63 2.28 -11.53
C SER A 218 9.70 1.13 -11.09
N VAL A 219 9.56 0.09 -11.93
CA VAL A 219 8.63 -1.00 -11.63
C VAL A 219 9.11 -1.86 -10.45
N VAL A 220 10.42 -2.14 -10.36
CA VAL A 220 11.00 -2.86 -9.21
C VAL A 220 10.82 -2.05 -7.92
N GLY A 221 11.15 -0.75 -7.96
CA GLY A 221 10.98 0.14 -6.81
C GLY A 221 9.53 0.18 -6.32
N SER A 222 8.56 0.29 -7.24
CA SER A 222 7.13 0.26 -6.92
C SER A 222 6.70 -1.04 -6.25
N VAL A 223 7.12 -2.19 -6.79
CA VAL A 223 6.80 -3.52 -6.21
C VAL A 223 7.39 -3.66 -4.81
N LEU A 224 8.62 -3.19 -4.59
CA LEU A 224 9.24 -3.22 -3.26
C LEU A 224 8.47 -2.37 -2.25
N VAL A 225 7.99 -1.17 -2.63
CA VAL A 225 7.15 -0.33 -1.76
C VAL A 225 5.82 -1.01 -1.45
N GLN A 226 5.19 -1.63 -2.44
CA GLN A 226 3.93 -2.37 -2.24
C GLN A 226 4.10 -3.48 -1.21
N HIS A 227 5.04 -4.39 -1.43
CA HIS A 227 5.28 -5.49 -0.50
C HIS A 227 5.70 -5.02 0.88
N ASN A 228 6.50 -3.96 0.96
CA ASN A 228 6.88 -3.36 2.22
C ASN A 228 5.64 -2.92 3.03
N THR A 229 4.71 -2.21 2.42
CA THR A 229 3.47 -1.77 3.09
C THR A 229 2.52 -2.94 3.37
N TRP A 230 2.37 -3.88 2.43
CA TRP A 230 1.53 -5.07 2.64
C TRP A 230 2.05 -5.96 3.76
N THR A 231 3.36 -5.95 4.02
CA THR A 231 3.96 -6.62 5.17
C THR A 231 3.43 -6.05 6.49
N VAL A 232 3.16 -4.74 6.57
CA VAL A 232 2.53 -4.14 7.75
C VAL A 232 1.13 -4.73 7.98
N ASN A 233 0.31 -4.87 6.93
CA ASN A 233 -1.03 -5.44 7.08
C ASN A 233 -1.04 -6.95 7.40
N SER A 234 0.01 -7.68 7.04
CA SER A 234 0.08 -9.13 7.17
C SER A 234 0.99 -9.59 8.30
N VAL A 235 2.30 -9.41 8.13
CA VAL A 235 3.31 -9.96 9.04
C VAL A 235 3.20 -9.37 10.44
N THR A 236 2.98 -8.04 10.56
CA THR A 236 2.86 -7.38 11.86
C THR A 236 1.58 -7.76 12.60
N HIS A 237 0.57 -8.26 11.90
CA HIS A 237 -0.68 -8.74 12.49
C HIS A 237 -0.69 -10.25 12.79
N LEU A 238 0.17 -11.02 12.14
CA LEU A 238 0.22 -12.48 12.29
C LEU A 238 1.34 -12.97 13.20
N TRP A 239 2.50 -12.29 13.18
CA TRP A 239 3.69 -12.74 13.91
C TRP A 239 4.36 -11.61 14.68
N GLY A 240 4.83 -11.91 15.88
CA GLY A 240 5.56 -10.97 16.73
C GLY A 240 5.07 -10.99 18.19
N TRP A 241 5.20 -9.86 18.86
CA TRP A 241 4.82 -9.69 20.26
C TRP A 241 4.09 -8.36 20.48
N THR A 242 3.10 -8.35 21.37
CA THR A 242 2.25 -7.18 21.63
C THR A 242 2.79 -6.24 22.71
N LYS A 243 3.82 -6.64 23.46
CA LYS A 243 4.32 -5.91 24.65
C LYS A 243 3.21 -5.51 25.66
N GLY A 244 2.13 -6.32 25.73
CA GLY A 244 1.00 -6.04 26.60
C GLY A 244 0.04 -4.97 26.08
N LEU A 245 0.20 -4.48 24.87
CA LEU A 245 -0.75 -3.56 24.25
C LEU A 245 -2.01 -4.29 23.81
N LYS A 246 -3.18 -3.66 24.01
CA LYS A 246 -4.48 -4.17 23.55
C LYS A 246 -4.69 -3.90 22.05
N SER A 247 -3.69 -4.16 21.22
CA SER A 247 -3.71 -3.89 19.79
C SER A 247 -3.83 -5.17 18.98
N SER A 248 -4.51 -5.11 17.85
CA SER A 248 -4.56 -6.20 16.87
C SER A 248 -3.23 -6.42 16.14
N ALA A 249 -2.34 -5.44 16.15
CA ALA A 249 -1.01 -5.57 15.58
C ALA A 249 0.00 -6.06 16.61
N VAL A 250 0.90 -6.92 16.18
CA VAL A 250 2.03 -7.40 16.96
C VAL A 250 3.32 -6.74 16.50
N ASN A 251 4.12 -6.26 17.43
CA ASN A 251 5.42 -5.71 17.10
C ASN A 251 6.36 -6.83 16.67
N ASN A 252 7.04 -6.65 15.57
CA ASN A 252 8.07 -7.57 15.11
C ASN A 252 9.32 -6.82 14.65
N PHE A 253 10.41 -7.56 14.39
CA PHE A 253 11.69 -7.01 13.96
C PHE A 253 11.73 -6.54 12.49
N ILE A 254 10.61 -6.56 11.79
CA ILE A 254 10.54 -5.98 10.45
C ILE A 254 10.45 -4.46 10.57
N TRP A 255 11.41 -3.90 11.28
CA TRP A 255 11.72 -2.48 11.26
C TRP A 255 12.50 -2.06 9.99
N LEU A 256 12.78 -2.99 9.09
CA LEU A 256 12.98 -2.74 7.66
C LEU A 256 11.66 -2.41 6.95
N GLY A 257 10.54 -2.66 7.58
CA GLY A 257 9.27 -2.11 7.18
C GLY A 257 9.34 -0.58 7.13
N PRO A 258 8.44 0.08 6.38
CA PRO A 258 8.57 1.46 6.00
C PRO A 258 8.81 2.37 7.19
N LEU A 259 10.09 2.63 7.44
CA LEU A 259 10.56 3.68 8.34
C LEU A 259 9.92 3.65 9.74
N GLY A 260 9.78 2.45 10.33
CA GLY A 260 9.35 2.29 11.72
C GLY A 260 7.92 1.81 11.94
N GLU A 261 7.18 1.43 10.89
CA GLU A 261 5.82 0.89 11.02
C GLU A 261 5.75 -0.51 11.67
N GLY A 262 6.88 -1.14 11.99
CA GLY A 262 6.91 -2.35 12.81
C GLY A 262 6.39 -2.15 14.24
N ASN A 263 6.11 -0.90 14.64
CA ASN A 263 5.51 -0.50 15.91
C ASN A 263 4.14 0.20 15.69
N HIS A 264 3.45 -0.18 14.64
CA HIS A 264 2.32 0.51 14.01
C HIS A 264 1.16 0.88 14.95
N HIS A 265 0.89 0.12 15.99
CA HIS A 265 -0.16 0.40 16.97
C HIS A 265 0.38 0.73 18.37
N GLY A 266 1.64 1.08 18.46
CA GLY A 266 2.28 1.48 19.70
C GLY A 266 2.23 2.98 19.99
N ASP A 267 1.61 3.76 19.09
CA ASP A 267 1.51 5.23 19.16
C ASP A 267 0.13 5.69 19.62
#